data_e27e418a4a50dc933d8ad859ee4e332a
#
_entry.id   e27e418a4a50dc933d8ad859ee4e332a
#
_cell.length_a   1.000
_cell.length_b   1.000
_cell.length_c   1.000
_cell.angle_alpha   90.00
_cell.angle_beta   90.00
_cell.angle_gamma   90.00
#
_symmetry.space_group_name_H-M   'P 1'
#
loop_
_entity.id
_entity.type
_entity.pdbx_description
1 polymer ?
#
loop_
_entity_poly.entity_id
_entity_poly.type
_entity_poly.pdbx_seq_one_letter_code
_entity_poly.pdbx_strand_id
1 'polypeptide(L)'
;FDYLCRDCYNLGISKSSDHLRLLKYARVIDNHICYPKKMIFDINNLFQTRHMLHNQFYNHQVVKSIEFMITDIFRLVNPYYNLSECLDDLESFLRLDDNLLSIIDFRYSGDSNMMAAQQILSDIQTRKLYRFIEEISISEEKPIDSSLEQVCSFIKNKCPKYKIPEFDKNQLI
;
A
#
# COMPACT_ATOMS: atom_id res chain seq x y z
N PHE A 1 -12.11 -12.76 5.30
CA PHE A 1 -13.47 -12.98 4.79
C PHE A 1 -14.15 -11.70 4.32
N ASP A 2 -14.04 -10.59 5.06
CA ASP A 2 -14.70 -9.34 4.72
C ASP A 2 -14.13 -8.70 3.46
N TYR A 3 -12.86 -8.33 3.46
CA TYR A 3 -12.30 -7.52 2.39
C TYR A 3 -12.31 -8.23 1.02
N LEU A 4 -12.09 -9.54 0.96
CA LEU A 4 -12.12 -10.27 -0.30
C LEU A 4 -13.51 -10.19 -0.97
N CYS A 5 -14.59 -10.28 -0.17
CA CYS A 5 -15.94 -10.13 -0.68
C CYS A 5 -16.25 -8.71 -1.16
N ARG A 6 -15.89 -7.73 -0.34
CA ARG A 6 -16.15 -6.32 -0.59
C ARG A 6 -15.36 -5.82 -1.81
N ASP A 7 -14.09 -6.18 -1.89
CA ASP A 7 -13.24 -5.75 -3.00
C ASP A 7 -13.65 -6.41 -4.31
N CYS A 8 -13.97 -7.71 -4.32
CA CYS A 8 -14.52 -8.36 -5.52
C CYS A 8 -15.81 -7.66 -5.99
N TYR A 9 -16.70 -7.30 -5.05
CA TYR A 9 -17.92 -6.57 -5.39
C TYR A 9 -17.63 -5.20 -5.99
N ASN A 10 -16.76 -4.41 -5.35
CA ASN A 10 -16.42 -3.05 -5.80
C ASN A 10 -15.64 -3.05 -7.12
N LEU A 11 -14.83 -4.06 -7.37
CA LEU A 11 -14.07 -4.22 -8.62
C LEU A 11 -14.89 -4.85 -9.76
N GLY A 12 -16.14 -5.27 -9.49
CA GLY A 12 -16.98 -5.94 -10.49
C GLY A 12 -16.49 -7.34 -10.87
N ILE A 13 -15.76 -8.02 -9.98
CA ILE A 13 -15.22 -9.35 -10.22
C ILE A 13 -16.18 -10.39 -9.65
N SER A 14 -16.42 -11.47 -10.41
CA SER A 14 -17.23 -12.58 -9.91
C SER A 14 -16.57 -13.25 -8.70
N LYS A 15 -17.34 -13.47 -7.64
CA LYS A 15 -16.88 -14.19 -6.44
C LYS A 15 -16.61 -15.66 -6.80
N SER A 16 -15.42 -16.14 -6.52
CA SER A 16 -15.04 -17.53 -6.75
C SER A 16 -15.36 -18.45 -5.57
N SER A 17 -15.69 -17.93 -4.38
CA SER A 17 -15.95 -18.71 -3.18
C SER A 17 -17.13 -18.20 -2.37
N ASP A 18 -17.86 -19.13 -1.73
CA ASP A 18 -18.93 -18.83 -0.78
C ASP A 18 -18.36 -18.69 0.64
N HIS A 19 -17.97 -17.46 1.00
CA HIS A 19 -17.37 -17.14 2.28
C HIS A 19 -18.34 -17.33 3.45
N LEU A 20 -19.65 -17.10 3.22
CA LEU A 20 -20.67 -17.30 4.25
C LEU A 20 -20.80 -18.79 4.61
N ARG A 21 -20.65 -19.65 3.61
CA ARG A 21 -20.63 -21.10 3.84
C ARG A 21 -19.43 -21.52 4.69
N LEU A 22 -18.23 -20.97 4.44
CA LEU A 22 -17.04 -21.22 5.25
C LEU A 22 -17.27 -20.78 6.71
N LEU A 23 -17.77 -19.57 6.94
CA LEU A 23 -18.08 -19.07 8.28
C LEU A 23 -19.10 -19.95 9.02
N LYS A 24 -20.15 -20.40 8.32
CA LYS A 24 -21.20 -21.24 8.89
C LYS A 24 -20.69 -22.61 9.39
N TYR A 25 -19.72 -23.18 8.69
CA TYR A 25 -19.19 -24.52 8.99
C TYR A 25 -17.88 -24.48 9.81
N ALA A 26 -17.32 -23.33 10.06
CA ALA A 26 -16.16 -23.18 10.95
C ALA A 26 -16.48 -23.62 12.38
N ARG A 27 -15.54 -24.27 13.04
CA ARG A 27 -15.59 -24.65 14.46
C ARG A 27 -14.23 -24.43 15.09
N VAL A 28 -14.23 -24.08 16.37
CA VAL A 28 -13.00 -24.01 17.16
C VAL A 28 -12.82 -25.37 17.86
N ILE A 29 -11.70 -26.02 17.59
CA ILE A 29 -11.28 -27.29 18.19
C ILE A 29 -9.84 -27.09 18.66
N ASP A 30 -9.56 -27.37 19.93
CA ASP A 30 -8.23 -27.20 20.51
C ASP A 30 -7.59 -25.84 20.22
N ASN A 31 -8.38 -24.77 20.35
CA ASN A 31 -7.98 -23.37 20.07
C ASN A 31 -7.56 -23.09 18.62
N HIS A 32 -7.93 -23.96 17.66
CA HIS A 32 -7.70 -23.79 16.23
C HIS A 32 -9.01 -23.69 15.47
N ILE A 33 -9.06 -22.84 14.43
CA ILE A 33 -10.21 -22.76 13.54
C ILE A 33 -10.16 -23.95 12.57
N CYS A 34 -11.14 -24.84 12.69
CA CYS A 34 -11.24 -26.06 11.89
C CYS A 34 -12.43 -26.03 10.94
N TYR A 35 -12.24 -26.64 9.80
CA TYR A 35 -13.27 -26.80 8.77
C TYR A 35 -13.50 -28.28 8.42
N PRO A 36 -14.72 -28.69 8.08
CA PRO A 36 -14.98 -30.03 7.58
C PRO A 36 -14.18 -30.30 6.29
N LYS A 37 -13.67 -31.53 6.13
CA LYS A 37 -12.86 -31.94 4.96
C LYS A 37 -13.53 -31.62 3.61
N LYS A 38 -14.85 -31.66 3.53
CA LYS A 38 -15.64 -31.32 2.33
C LYS A 38 -15.49 -29.86 1.89
N MET A 39 -14.96 -28.97 2.75
CA MET A 39 -14.78 -27.54 2.47
C MET A 39 -13.41 -27.20 1.87
N ILE A 40 -12.59 -28.22 1.58
CA ILE A 40 -11.23 -27.98 1.09
C ILE A 40 -11.17 -27.15 -0.20
N PHE A 41 -12.13 -27.37 -1.11
CA PHE A 41 -12.22 -26.60 -2.35
C PHE A 41 -12.60 -25.13 -2.09
N ASP A 42 -13.52 -24.89 -1.17
CA ASP A 42 -13.95 -23.53 -0.82
C ASP A 42 -12.79 -22.75 -0.18
N ILE A 43 -11.99 -23.41 0.67
CA ILE A 43 -10.79 -22.83 1.28
C ILE A 43 -9.73 -22.53 0.22
N ASN A 44 -9.45 -23.48 -0.68
CA ASN A 44 -8.49 -23.25 -1.77
C ASN A 44 -8.93 -22.07 -2.65
N ASN A 45 -10.20 -21.99 -3.01
CA ASN A 45 -10.75 -20.89 -3.80
C ASN A 45 -10.63 -19.54 -3.09
N LEU A 46 -10.81 -19.51 -1.76
CA LEU A 46 -10.61 -18.30 -0.97
C LEU A 46 -9.17 -17.80 -1.11
N PHE A 47 -8.17 -18.66 -0.93
CA PHE A 47 -6.77 -18.29 -1.04
C PHE A 47 -6.35 -17.98 -2.48
N GLN A 48 -6.90 -18.67 -3.47
CA GLN A 48 -6.70 -18.31 -4.88
C GLN A 48 -7.25 -16.93 -5.22
N THR A 49 -8.45 -16.60 -4.73
CA THR A 49 -9.03 -15.25 -4.88
C THR A 49 -8.15 -14.20 -4.22
N ARG A 50 -7.67 -14.47 -3.00
CA ARG A 50 -6.73 -13.59 -2.31
C ARG A 50 -5.45 -13.37 -3.13
N HIS A 51 -4.84 -14.44 -3.62
CA HIS A 51 -3.63 -14.37 -4.46
C HIS A 51 -3.86 -13.55 -5.73
N MET A 52 -4.97 -13.78 -6.42
CA MET A 52 -5.35 -13.03 -7.62
C MET A 52 -5.51 -11.52 -7.30
N LEU A 53 -6.26 -11.17 -6.25
CA LEU A 53 -6.46 -9.78 -5.87
C LEU A 53 -5.13 -9.08 -5.52
N HIS A 54 -4.25 -9.75 -4.78
CA HIS A 54 -2.94 -9.19 -4.46
C HIS A 54 -2.10 -8.94 -5.71
N ASN A 55 -2.06 -9.88 -6.65
CA ASN A 55 -1.20 -9.76 -7.84
C ASN A 55 -1.76 -8.79 -8.87
N GLN A 56 -3.07 -8.80 -9.10
CA GLN A 56 -3.68 -8.02 -10.19
C GLN A 56 -4.12 -6.62 -9.77
N PHE A 57 -4.50 -6.44 -8.50
CA PHE A 57 -5.09 -5.18 -8.02
C PHE A 57 -4.23 -4.49 -6.97
N TYR A 58 -3.94 -5.14 -5.83
CA TYR A 58 -3.27 -4.47 -4.71
C TYR A 58 -1.81 -4.09 -5.02
N ASN A 59 -1.11 -4.92 -5.80
CA ASN A 59 0.26 -4.64 -6.22
C ASN A 59 0.34 -4.06 -7.65
N HIS A 60 -0.77 -3.59 -8.20
CA HIS A 60 -0.75 -2.94 -9.49
C HIS A 60 0.12 -1.67 -9.46
N GLN A 61 0.93 -1.44 -10.49
CA GLN A 61 1.91 -0.33 -10.57
C GLN A 61 1.29 1.04 -10.25
N VAL A 62 0.08 1.31 -10.74
CA VAL A 62 -0.63 2.58 -10.47
C VAL A 62 -1.02 2.69 -8.99
N VAL A 63 -1.47 1.59 -8.38
CA VAL A 63 -1.83 1.58 -6.94
C VAL A 63 -0.58 1.84 -6.11
N LYS A 64 0.53 1.16 -6.40
CA LYS A 64 1.81 1.39 -5.72
C LYS A 64 2.34 2.81 -5.90
N SER A 65 2.21 3.38 -7.09
CA SER A 65 2.56 4.78 -7.35
C SER A 65 1.80 5.74 -6.43
N ILE A 66 0.48 5.56 -6.31
CA ILE A 66 -0.37 6.40 -5.44
C ILE A 66 -0.04 6.17 -3.96
N GLU A 67 0.19 4.92 -3.53
CA GLU A 67 0.62 4.61 -2.16
C GLU A 67 1.91 5.32 -1.77
N PHE A 68 2.92 5.35 -2.65
CA PHE A 68 4.15 6.08 -2.41
C PHE A 68 3.92 7.59 -2.33
N MET A 69 3.11 8.15 -3.23
CA MET A 69 2.76 9.57 -3.20
C MET A 69 2.03 9.95 -1.90
N ILE A 70 1.08 9.14 -1.43
CA ILE A 70 0.39 9.36 -0.14
C ILE A 70 1.38 9.23 1.02
N THR A 71 2.30 8.28 0.97
CA THR A 71 3.35 8.13 1.98
C THR A 71 4.21 9.38 2.07
N ASP A 72 4.61 9.96 0.94
CA ASP A 72 5.40 11.18 0.90
C ASP A 72 4.61 12.39 1.43
N ILE A 73 3.30 12.48 1.12
CA ILE A 73 2.41 13.48 1.73
C ILE A 73 2.45 13.36 3.26
N PHE A 74 2.24 12.15 3.80
CA PHE A 74 2.22 11.93 5.25
C PHE A 74 3.56 12.24 5.92
N ARG A 75 4.69 11.94 5.27
CA ARG A 75 6.03 12.33 5.75
C ARG A 75 6.19 13.85 5.84
N LEU A 76 5.74 14.58 4.81
CA LEU A 76 5.82 16.05 4.77
C LEU A 76 4.94 16.71 5.82
N VAL A 77 3.76 16.16 6.10
CA VAL A 77 2.82 16.77 7.06
C VAL A 77 2.97 16.25 8.48
N ASN A 78 3.74 15.19 8.71
CA ASN A 78 3.95 14.61 10.03
C ASN A 78 4.39 15.63 11.10
N PRO A 79 5.29 16.61 10.81
CA PRO A 79 5.67 17.64 11.79
C PRO A 79 4.51 18.53 12.28
N TYR A 80 3.40 18.58 11.54
CA TYR A 80 2.22 19.41 11.87
C TYR A 80 1.10 18.64 12.55
N TYR A 81 0.96 17.37 12.22
CA TYR A 81 -0.15 16.51 12.68
C TYR A 81 0.29 15.43 13.66
N ASN A 82 1.60 15.26 13.86
CA ASN A 82 2.17 14.22 14.73
C ASN A 82 1.61 12.81 14.46
N LEU A 83 1.44 12.47 13.16
CA LEU A 83 0.78 11.25 12.74
C LEU A 83 1.43 10.00 13.36
N SER A 84 2.76 10.01 13.52
CA SER A 84 3.49 8.91 14.14
C SER A 84 3.10 8.70 15.61
N GLU A 85 2.89 9.79 16.37
CA GLU A 85 2.52 9.75 17.78
C GLU A 85 1.05 9.34 17.97
N CYS A 86 0.19 9.66 16.99
CA CYS A 86 -1.22 9.24 17.02
C CYS A 86 -1.40 7.72 16.99
N LEU A 87 -0.39 6.96 16.52
CA LEU A 87 -0.46 5.48 16.50
C LEU A 87 -0.41 4.86 17.91
N ASP A 88 0.20 5.57 18.86
CA ASP A 88 0.37 5.10 20.24
C ASP A 88 -0.80 5.54 21.17
N ASP A 89 -1.64 6.45 20.70
CA ASP A 89 -2.81 6.94 21.44
C ASP A 89 -4.13 6.59 20.73
N LEU A 90 -4.94 5.72 21.35
CA LEU A 90 -6.18 5.22 20.75
C LEU A 90 -7.18 6.34 20.40
N GLU A 91 -7.30 7.37 21.23
CA GLU A 91 -8.26 8.46 20.96
C GLU A 91 -7.82 9.30 19.77
N SER A 92 -6.54 9.60 19.66
CA SER A 92 -5.95 10.31 18.53
C SER A 92 -6.02 9.45 17.25
N PHE A 93 -5.75 8.15 17.37
CA PHE A 93 -5.84 7.22 16.25
C PHE A 93 -7.25 7.14 15.66
N LEU A 94 -8.29 7.14 16.49
CA LEU A 94 -9.68 7.12 16.03
C LEU A 94 -10.11 8.38 15.25
N ARG A 95 -9.32 9.46 15.32
CA ARG A 95 -9.58 10.70 14.55
C ARG A 95 -8.88 10.71 13.19
N LEU A 96 -7.97 9.75 12.95
CA LEU A 96 -7.31 9.61 11.66
C LEU A 96 -8.22 8.82 10.72
N ASP A 97 -8.77 9.52 9.75
CA ASP A 97 -9.61 8.95 8.69
C ASP A 97 -9.21 9.50 7.31
N ASP A 98 -9.90 9.09 6.26
CA ASP A 98 -9.63 9.50 4.89
C ASP A 98 -9.82 11.02 4.66
N ASN A 99 -10.50 11.74 5.57
CA ASN A 99 -10.67 13.19 5.49
C ASN A 99 -9.35 13.94 5.69
N LEU A 100 -8.31 13.30 6.26
CA LEU A 100 -7.01 13.91 6.46
C LEU A 100 -6.45 14.49 5.15
N LEU A 101 -6.59 13.79 4.04
CA LEU A 101 -6.14 14.29 2.73
C LEU A 101 -6.91 15.54 2.31
N SER A 102 -8.22 15.62 2.58
CA SER A 102 -9.03 16.80 2.31
C SER A 102 -8.64 17.99 3.19
N ILE A 103 -8.33 17.73 4.47
CA ILE A 103 -7.86 18.76 5.41
C ILE A 103 -6.52 19.35 4.95
N ILE A 104 -5.61 18.51 4.46
CA ILE A 104 -4.32 18.95 3.91
C ILE A 104 -4.55 19.84 2.68
N ASP A 105 -5.45 19.45 1.78
CA ASP A 105 -5.77 20.19 0.56
C ASP A 105 -6.31 21.60 0.84
N PHE A 106 -7.20 21.73 1.84
CA PHE A 106 -7.83 23.00 2.19
C PHE A 106 -7.01 23.91 3.12
N ARG A 107 -5.95 23.39 3.75
CA ARG A 107 -5.17 24.17 4.70
C ARG A 107 -4.31 25.20 4.00
N TYR A 108 -4.62 26.48 4.20
CA TYR A 108 -3.72 27.53 3.78
C TYR A 108 -2.48 27.57 4.69
N SER A 109 -1.31 27.40 4.12
CA SER A 109 -0.04 27.48 4.83
C SER A 109 1.01 28.05 3.89
N GLY A 110 1.80 29.01 4.36
CA GLY A 110 2.99 29.49 3.66
C GLY A 110 4.22 28.58 3.85
N ASP A 111 4.04 27.44 4.50
CA ASP A 111 5.11 26.48 4.79
C ASP A 111 5.43 25.63 3.57
N SER A 112 6.74 25.44 3.31
CA SER A 112 7.24 24.71 2.14
C SER A 112 6.83 23.24 2.10
N ASN A 113 6.78 22.56 3.27
CA ASN A 113 6.42 21.16 3.34
C ASN A 113 4.91 20.95 3.08
N MET A 114 4.09 21.85 3.62
CA MET A 114 2.65 21.82 3.37
C MET A 114 2.33 22.09 1.90
N MET A 115 3.00 23.09 1.29
CA MET A 115 2.84 23.38 -0.14
C MET A 115 3.31 22.18 -1.02
N ALA A 116 4.41 21.53 -0.64
CA ALA A 116 4.89 20.35 -1.34
C ALA A 116 3.88 19.17 -1.23
N ALA A 117 3.31 18.95 -0.05
CA ALA A 117 2.29 17.93 0.16
C ALA A 117 1.02 18.20 -0.68
N GLN A 118 0.55 19.44 -0.72
CA GLN A 118 -0.58 19.86 -1.55
C GLN A 118 -0.29 19.71 -3.04
N GLN A 119 0.95 19.97 -3.48
CA GLN A 119 1.35 19.75 -4.87
C GLN A 119 1.28 18.26 -5.23
N ILE A 120 1.79 17.36 -4.36
CA ILE A 120 1.69 15.91 -4.59
C ILE A 120 0.22 15.47 -4.64
N LEU A 121 -0.64 16.00 -3.77
CA LEU A 121 -2.06 15.69 -3.77
C LEU A 121 -2.73 16.14 -5.09
N SER A 122 -2.43 17.35 -5.57
CA SER A 122 -2.87 17.84 -6.88
C SER A 122 -2.36 16.96 -8.03
N ASP A 123 -1.14 16.46 -7.94
CA ASP A 123 -0.57 15.57 -8.96
C ASP A 123 -1.29 14.20 -8.96
N ILE A 124 -1.71 13.67 -7.81
CA ILE A 124 -2.57 12.48 -7.74
C ILE A 124 -3.92 12.76 -8.43
N GLN A 125 -4.57 13.87 -8.11
CA GLN A 125 -5.88 14.25 -8.66
C GLN A 125 -5.82 14.47 -10.18
N THR A 126 -4.72 15.04 -10.69
CA THR A 126 -4.49 15.29 -12.11
C THR A 126 -3.80 14.12 -12.84
N ARG A 127 -3.63 12.97 -12.17
CA ARG A 127 -3.00 11.75 -12.73
C ARG A 127 -1.55 11.93 -13.17
N LYS A 128 -0.82 12.84 -12.56
CA LYS A 128 0.64 12.99 -12.73
C LYS A 128 1.37 12.11 -11.72
N LEU A 129 1.21 10.82 -11.88
CA LEU A 129 1.69 9.83 -10.93
C LEU A 129 3.19 9.59 -11.06
N TYR A 130 3.80 9.08 -9.98
CA TYR A 130 5.16 8.56 -10.02
C TYR A 130 5.28 7.45 -11.06
N ARG A 131 6.39 7.43 -11.78
CA ARG A 131 6.59 6.47 -12.86
C ARG A 131 7.24 5.20 -12.34
N PHE A 132 6.68 4.07 -12.71
CA PHE A 132 7.33 2.78 -12.54
C PHE A 132 8.63 2.74 -13.37
N ILE A 133 9.71 2.32 -12.75
CA ILE A 133 11.03 2.19 -13.40
C ILE A 133 11.32 0.73 -13.70
N GLU A 134 11.35 -0.11 -12.67
CA GLU A 134 11.67 -1.53 -12.79
C GLU A 134 11.23 -2.29 -11.54
N GLU A 135 10.97 -3.57 -11.71
CA GLU A 135 10.76 -4.56 -10.64
C GLU A 135 11.82 -5.64 -10.78
N ILE A 136 12.50 -5.96 -9.68
CA ILE A 136 13.54 -6.98 -9.65
C ILE A 136 13.09 -8.11 -8.72
N SER A 137 12.98 -9.31 -9.29
CA SER A 137 12.75 -10.51 -8.49
C SER A 137 14.05 -10.94 -7.80
N ILE A 138 14.04 -10.96 -6.49
CA ILE A 138 15.17 -11.42 -5.68
C ILE A 138 15.02 -12.92 -5.46
N SER A 139 16.00 -13.71 -5.91
CA SER A 139 16.08 -15.12 -5.57
C SER A 139 16.80 -15.27 -4.22
N GLU A 140 16.37 -16.24 -3.41
CA GLU A 140 17.01 -16.54 -2.11
C GLU A 140 18.51 -16.87 -2.23
N GLU A 141 18.96 -17.34 -3.40
CA GLU A 141 20.35 -17.73 -3.65
C GLU A 141 21.31 -16.56 -3.90
N LYS A 142 20.80 -15.37 -4.21
CA LYS A 142 21.60 -14.17 -4.42
C LYS A 142 20.95 -13.00 -3.70
N PRO A 143 21.28 -12.77 -2.42
CA PRO A 143 20.86 -11.54 -1.76
C PRO A 143 21.45 -10.37 -2.55
N ILE A 144 20.59 -9.50 -3.05
CA ILE A 144 21.04 -8.23 -3.61
C ILE A 144 21.64 -7.47 -2.44
N ASP A 145 22.93 -7.15 -2.56
CA ASP A 145 23.50 -6.11 -1.71
C ASP A 145 22.72 -4.83 -2.03
N SER A 146 21.70 -4.57 -1.20
CA SER A 146 20.77 -3.44 -1.35
C SER A 146 21.42 -2.13 -0.94
N SER A 147 22.74 -2.00 -1.17
CA SER A 147 23.39 -0.71 -0.98
C SER A 147 22.74 0.29 -1.94
N LEU A 148 22.34 1.43 -1.39
CA LEU A 148 21.78 2.57 -2.13
C LEU A 148 22.58 2.91 -3.38
N GLU A 149 23.90 2.74 -3.32
CA GLU A 149 24.82 3.01 -4.41
C GLU A 149 24.60 2.06 -5.60
N GLN A 150 24.32 0.79 -5.34
CA GLN A 150 24.00 -0.17 -6.40
C GLN A 150 22.64 0.09 -7.02
N VAL A 151 21.62 0.40 -6.19
CA VAL A 151 20.28 0.78 -6.68
C VAL A 151 20.37 2.06 -7.52
N CYS A 152 21.05 3.09 -7.04
CA CYS A 152 21.26 4.35 -7.77
C CYS A 152 22.02 4.15 -9.08
N SER A 153 23.08 3.31 -9.08
CA SER A 153 23.84 3.01 -10.30
C SER A 153 22.99 2.23 -11.32
N PHE A 154 22.17 1.29 -10.86
CA PHE A 154 21.23 0.55 -11.68
C PHE A 154 20.19 1.49 -12.34
N ILE A 155 19.57 2.38 -11.56
CA ILE A 155 18.60 3.36 -12.06
C ILE A 155 19.27 4.31 -13.07
N LYS A 156 20.48 4.81 -12.80
CA LYS A 156 21.24 5.67 -13.73
C LYS A 156 21.51 4.98 -15.08
N ASN A 157 21.85 3.70 -15.03
CA ASN A 157 22.12 2.91 -16.23
C ASN A 157 20.87 2.65 -17.06
N LYS A 158 19.73 2.36 -16.40
CA LYS A 158 18.45 2.07 -17.07
C LYS A 158 17.72 3.33 -17.54
N CYS A 159 17.87 4.44 -16.82
CA CYS A 159 17.16 5.69 -17.09
C CYS A 159 18.11 6.90 -17.09
N PRO A 160 19.04 7.00 -18.06
CA PRO A 160 20.06 8.04 -18.07
C PRO A 160 19.52 9.48 -18.23
N LYS A 161 18.24 9.62 -18.61
CA LYS A 161 17.57 10.93 -18.76
C LYS A 161 17.04 11.48 -17.43
N TYR A 162 16.99 10.69 -16.37
CA TYR A 162 16.50 11.15 -15.08
C TYR A 162 17.66 11.61 -14.19
N LYS A 163 17.59 12.86 -13.75
CA LYS A 163 18.43 13.32 -12.63
C LYS A 163 17.89 12.64 -11.38
N ILE A 164 18.63 11.68 -10.86
CA ILE A 164 18.32 11.09 -9.56
C ILE A 164 18.68 12.16 -8.53
N PRO A 165 17.75 12.60 -7.65
CA PRO A 165 18.09 13.50 -6.56
C PRO A 165 19.23 12.90 -5.73
N GLU A 166 20.10 13.73 -5.18
CA GLU A 166 21.04 13.26 -4.16
C GLU A 166 20.22 12.77 -2.96
N PHE A 167 20.18 11.45 -2.79
CA PHE A 167 19.51 10.86 -1.64
C PHE A 167 20.34 11.09 -0.38
N ASP A 168 19.77 11.79 0.57
CA ASP A 168 20.31 11.83 1.92
C ASP A 168 20.15 10.44 2.55
N LYS A 169 21.28 9.84 2.94
CA LYS A 169 21.34 8.49 3.55
C LYS A 169 20.48 8.37 4.83
N ASN A 170 20.10 9.51 5.42
CA ASN A 170 19.28 9.56 6.63
C ASN A 170 17.75 9.56 6.38
N GLN A 171 17.31 9.54 5.11
CA GLN A 171 15.88 9.54 4.74
C GLN A 171 15.31 8.15 4.39
N LEU A 172 16.14 7.12 4.50
CA LEU A 172 15.73 5.73 4.27
C LEU A 172 15.62 5.01 5.62
N ILE A 173 14.43 4.93 6.11
CA ILE A 173 14.01 3.98 7.17
C ILE A 173 13.05 2.99 6.55
#